data_99664afa0852604aafb1879e3578a0b6
#
_entry.id   99664afa0852604aafb1879e3578a0b6
#
_cell.length_a   1.000
_cell.length_b   1.000
_cell.length_c   1.000
_cell.angle_alpha   90.00
_cell.angle_beta   90.00
_cell.angle_gamma   90.00
#
_symmetry.space_group_name_H-M   'P 1'
#
loop_
_entity.id
_entity.type
_entity.pdbx_description
1 polymer ?
#
loop_
_entity_poly.entity_id
_entity_poly.type
_entity_poly.pdbx_seq_one_letter_code
_entity_poly.pdbx_strand_id
1 'polypeptide(L)'
;DRSVSRGLGDVYKRQVQYRPWDCHSGDFAVSRTVEPARLTIVEGSYSMHPDLRGYYDCMICLAITPAEQLRRLEQRNPRMLRRFVDEWIPLENRYFEETGTESAADMIVDTALPDNV
;
A
#
# COMPACT_ATOMS: atom_id res chain seq x y z
N ASP A 1 21.41 1.69 7.14
CA ASP A 1 21.16 0.28 7.26
C ASP A 1 21.12 -0.38 5.88
N ARG A 2 22.22 -1.03 5.51
CA ARG A 2 22.45 -1.55 4.15
C ARG A 2 21.71 -2.86 3.85
N SER A 3 21.05 -3.46 4.83
CA SER A 3 20.42 -4.78 4.67
C SER A 3 19.03 -4.70 3.99
N VAL A 4 18.30 -3.63 4.22
CA VAL A 4 16.99 -3.42 3.60
C VAL A 4 17.12 -3.01 2.14
N SER A 5 18.19 -2.27 1.80
CA SER A 5 18.43 -1.83 0.43
C SER A 5 18.74 -2.96 -0.56
N ARG A 6 19.29 -4.06 -0.10
CA ARG A 6 19.59 -5.22 -0.97
C ARG A 6 18.36 -6.05 -1.34
N GLY A 7 17.30 -6.01 -0.54
CA GLY A 7 16.11 -6.83 -0.76
C GLY A 7 15.27 -6.38 -1.96
N LEU A 8 15.01 -5.10 -2.10
CA LEU A 8 14.15 -4.57 -3.16
C LEU A 8 14.91 -4.31 -4.47
N GLY A 9 16.14 -3.82 -4.40
CA GLY A 9 16.97 -3.63 -5.59
C GLY A 9 17.35 -4.91 -6.31
N ASP A 10 17.31 -6.05 -5.61
CA ASP A 10 17.59 -7.39 -6.15
C ASP A 10 16.32 -8.14 -6.60
N VAL A 11 15.12 -7.57 -6.45
CA VAL A 11 13.85 -8.21 -6.84
C VAL A 11 13.84 -8.63 -8.32
N TYR A 12 14.56 -7.91 -9.17
CA TYR A 12 14.72 -8.23 -10.59
C TYR A 12 15.68 -9.40 -10.88
N LYS A 13 16.51 -9.76 -9.92
CA LYS A 13 17.61 -10.71 -10.13
C LYS A 13 17.53 -11.94 -9.24
N ARG A 14 16.79 -11.87 -8.16
CA ARG A 14 16.74 -12.93 -7.15
C ARG A 14 15.31 -13.21 -6.71
N GLN A 15 15.11 -14.48 -6.36
CA GLN A 15 13.95 -14.94 -5.64
C GLN A 15 13.89 -14.28 -4.25
N VAL A 16 12.74 -13.74 -3.87
CA VAL A 16 12.52 -13.10 -2.57
C VAL A 16 11.59 -13.96 -1.72
N GLN A 17 11.98 -14.22 -0.48
CA GLN A 17 11.13 -14.86 0.50
C GLN A 17 10.62 -13.84 1.50
N TYR A 18 9.33 -13.89 1.82
CA TYR A 18 8.73 -13.05 2.83
C TYR A 18 7.63 -13.79 3.59
N ARG A 19 7.28 -13.28 4.77
CA ARG A 19 6.19 -13.80 5.60
C ARG A 19 5.13 -12.73 5.75
N PRO A 20 3.91 -12.93 5.19
CA PRO A 20 2.81 -12.01 5.39
C PRO A 20 2.40 -11.97 6.86
N TRP A 21 2.00 -10.80 7.32
CA TRP A 21 1.32 -10.66 8.61
C TRP A 21 -0.15 -11.04 8.46
N ASP A 22 -0.63 -11.93 9.32
CA ASP A 22 -2.05 -12.30 9.38
C ASP A 22 -2.74 -11.57 10.53
N CYS A 23 -3.59 -10.60 10.19
CA CYS A 23 -4.34 -9.81 11.17
C CYS A 23 -5.36 -10.62 11.96
N HIS A 24 -5.80 -11.78 11.47
CA HIS A 24 -6.76 -12.62 12.16
C HIS A 24 -6.10 -13.44 13.28
N SER A 25 -4.95 -14.00 13.01
CA SER A 25 -4.18 -14.75 14.00
C SER A 25 -3.28 -13.88 14.87
N GLY A 26 -2.96 -12.66 14.41
CA GLY A 26 -2.00 -11.78 15.09
C GLY A 26 -0.56 -12.29 15.01
N ASP A 27 -0.22 -13.04 13.99
CA ASP A 27 1.11 -13.63 13.80
C ASP A 27 1.49 -13.65 12.31
N PHE A 28 2.71 -14.01 12.02
CA PHE A 28 3.19 -14.17 10.66
C PHE A 28 2.66 -15.47 10.04
N ALA A 29 2.13 -15.35 8.83
CA ALA A 29 1.73 -16.51 8.04
C ALA A 29 2.93 -17.30 7.50
N VAL A 30 2.64 -18.38 6.80
CA VAL A 30 3.65 -19.21 6.13
C VAL A 30 4.46 -18.37 5.15
N SER A 31 5.77 -18.64 5.09
CA SER A 31 6.68 -17.97 4.15
C SER A 31 6.22 -18.16 2.71
N ARG A 32 6.28 -17.08 1.94
CA ARG A 32 6.00 -17.07 0.50
C ARG A 32 7.25 -16.69 -0.27
N THR A 33 7.35 -17.21 -1.48
CA THR A 33 8.45 -16.94 -2.39
C THR A 33 7.94 -16.15 -3.60
N VAL A 34 8.64 -15.08 -3.95
CA VAL A 34 8.37 -14.30 -5.15
C VAL A 34 9.52 -14.51 -6.13
N GLU A 35 9.17 -14.93 -7.35
CA GLU A 35 10.14 -15.09 -8.44
C GLU A 35 10.52 -13.75 -9.06
N PRO A 36 11.74 -13.63 -9.59
CA PRO A 36 12.14 -12.44 -10.34
C PRO A 36 11.21 -12.18 -11.53
N ALA A 37 10.86 -10.91 -11.75
CA ALA A 37 9.99 -10.49 -12.85
C ALA A 37 10.54 -9.24 -13.53
N ARG A 38 10.13 -9.00 -14.77
CA ARG A 38 10.49 -7.78 -15.51
C ARG A 38 9.79 -6.54 -14.95
N LEU A 39 8.59 -6.73 -14.39
CA LEU A 39 7.83 -5.72 -13.69
C LEU A 39 7.39 -6.27 -12.34
N THR A 40 7.62 -5.51 -11.29
CA THR A 40 7.15 -5.79 -9.95
C THR A 40 6.29 -4.64 -9.47
N ILE A 41 5.08 -4.94 -9.04
CA ILE A 41 4.17 -3.96 -8.45
C ILE A 41 4.07 -4.24 -6.96
N VAL A 42 4.39 -3.24 -6.15
CA VAL A 42 4.21 -3.27 -4.70
C VAL A 42 3.02 -2.39 -4.36
N GLU A 43 1.99 -2.95 -3.74
CA GLU A 43 0.79 -2.21 -3.38
C GLU A 43 0.52 -2.27 -1.88
N GLY A 44 -0.13 -1.26 -1.37
CA GLY A 44 -0.58 -1.16 0.01
C GLY A 44 -0.57 0.27 0.52
N SER A 45 -1.34 0.52 1.58
CA SER A 45 -1.46 1.86 2.18
C SER A 45 -0.11 2.44 2.60
N TYR A 46 0.80 1.61 3.05
CA TYR A 46 2.12 2.01 3.56
C TYR A 46 3.28 1.68 2.61
N SER A 47 2.98 1.26 1.37
CA SER A 47 4.00 0.85 0.40
C SER A 47 4.96 1.99 0.01
N MET A 48 4.51 3.24 0.09
CA MET A 48 5.32 4.43 -0.18
C MET A 48 5.99 5.02 1.07
N HIS A 49 6.25 4.21 2.08
CA HIS A 49 6.99 4.66 3.26
C HIS A 49 8.32 5.31 2.84
N PRO A 50 8.74 6.42 3.48
CA PRO A 50 9.95 7.15 3.09
C PRO A 50 11.19 6.27 2.92
N ASP A 51 11.36 5.26 3.77
CA ASP A 51 12.49 4.34 3.71
C ASP A 51 12.46 3.39 2.49
N LEU A 52 11.30 3.26 1.84
CA LEU A 52 11.10 2.39 0.69
C LEU A 52 11.15 3.13 -0.65
N ARG A 53 10.97 4.44 -0.66
CA ARG A 53 10.82 5.23 -1.89
C ARG A 53 12.01 5.11 -2.84
N GLY A 54 13.21 4.99 -2.32
CA GLY A 54 14.43 4.86 -3.12
C GLY A 54 14.52 3.57 -3.95
N TYR A 55 13.64 2.61 -3.72
CA TYR A 55 13.63 1.34 -4.45
C TYR A 55 12.69 1.32 -5.64
N TYR A 56 11.79 2.30 -5.74
CA TYR A 56 10.78 2.35 -6.78
C TYR A 56 11.24 3.19 -7.97
N ASP A 57 10.98 2.69 -9.16
CA ASP A 57 11.19 3.46 -10.39
C ASP A 57 10.02 4.42 -10.67
N CYS A 58 8.82 4.06 -10.22
CA CYS A 58 7.62 4.87 -10.35
C CYS A 58 6.70 4.67 -9.14
N MET A 59 6.20 5.76 -8.60
CA MET A 59 5.29 5.76 -7.46
C MET A 59 3.95 6.38 -7.87
N ILE A 60 2.87 5.65 -7.66
CA ILE A 60 1.52 6.08 -8.01
C ILE A 60 0.67 6.14 -6.73
N CYS A 61 0.06 7.28 -6.48
CA CYS A 61 -0.89 7.46 -5.40
C CYS A 61 -2.32 7.40 -5.95
N LEU A 62 -3.14 6.55 -5.36
CA LEU A 62 -4.57 6.47 -5.68
C LEU A 62 -5.34 7.38 -4.74
N ALA A 63 -5.97 8.40 -5.27
CA ALA A 63 -6.78 9.36 -4.51
C ALA A 63 -8.27 9.03 -4.59
N ILE A 64 -8.98 9.34 -3.53
CA ILE A 64 -10.42 9.15 -3.42
C ILE A 64 -11.00 10.20 -2.47
N THR A 65 -12.22 10.66 -2.73
CA THR A 65 -12.92 11.53 -1.79
C THR A 65 -13.35 10.74 -0.55
N PRO A 66 -13.43 11.39 0.63
CA PRO A 66 -13.89 10.72 1.85
C PRO A 66 -15.29 10.09 1.70
N ALA A 67 -16.22 10.77 1.04
CA ALA A 67 -17.57 10.26 0.83
C ALA A 67 -17.59 8.98 -0.02
N GLU A 68 -16.84 8.96 -1.11
CA GLU A 68 -16.75 7.78 -1.98
C GLU A 68 -16.00 6.62 -1.30
N GLN A 69 -14.97 6.92 -0.51
CA GLN A 69 -14.28 5.93 0.30
C GLN A 69 -15.23 5.22 1.26
N LEU A 70 -16.05 5.98 2.00
CA LEU A 70 -17.05 5.42 2.92
C LEU A 70 -18.06 4.54 2.18
N ARG A 71 -18.56 5.01 1.05
CA ARG A 71 -19.51 4.27 0.23
C ARG A 71 -18.95 2.92 -0.20
N ARG A 72 -17.73 2.88 -0.69
CA ARG A 72 -17.06 1.63 -1.11
C ARG A 72 -16.78 0.70 0.05
N LEU A 73 -16.35 1.23 1.19
CA LEU A 73 -16.10 0.45 2.40
C LEU A 73 -17.39 -0.15 2.96
N GLU A 74 -18.48 0.61 2.97
CA GLU A 74 -19.79 0.13 3.41
C GLU A 74 -20.30 -1.03 2.55
N GLN A 75 -20.13 -0.96 1.24
CA GLN A 75 -20.50 -2.04 0.33
C GLN A 75 -19.61 -3.29 0.50
N ARG A 76 -18.31 -3.09 0.63
CA ARG A 76 -17.35 -4.18 0.67
C ARG A 76 -17.29 -4.87 2.04
N ASN A 77 -17.36 -4.11 3.10
CA ASN A 77 -17.10 -4.60 4.45
C ASN A 77 -17.90 -3.85 5.53
N PRO A 78 -19.25 -3.97 5.51
CA PRO A 78 -20.12 -3.17 6.38
C PRO A 78 -19.87 -3.44 7.87
N ARG A 79 -19.47 -4.65 8.24
CA ARG A 79 -19.20 -5.02 9.64
C ARG A 79 -17.99 -4.30 10.23
N MET A 80 -17.05 -3.90 9.38
CA MET A 80 -15.82 -3.24 9.80
C MET A 80 -15.86 -1.72 9.61
N LEU A 81 -16.96 -1.18 9.07
CA LEU A 81 -17.08 0.23 8.70
C LEU A 81 -16.75 1.16 9.87
N ARG A 82 -17.29 0.90 11.04
CA ARG A 82 -17.05 1.72 12.24
C ARG A 82 -15.58 1.76 12.61
N ARG A 83 -14.91 0.63 12.54
CA ARG A 83 -13.47 0.55 12.83
C ARG A 83 -12.62 1.27 11.79
N PHE A 84 -13.00 1.23 10.52
CA PHE A 84 -12.37 2.03 9.47
C PHE A 84 -12.50 3.53 9.77
N VAL A 85 -13.71 3.98 10.12
CA VAL A 85 -13.99 5.40 10.36
C VAL A 85 -13.30 5.90 11.64
N ASP A 86 -13.35 5.13 12.72
CA ASP A 86 -12.88 5.57 14.03
C ASP A 86 -11.36 5.39 14.22
N GLU A 87 -10.75 4.42 13.57
CA GLU A 87 -9.35 4.06 13.81
C GLU A 87 -8.47 4.15 12.56
N TRP A 88 -8.77 3.40 11.51
CA TRP A 88 -7.85 3.19 10.40
C TRP A 88 -7.74 4.38 9.45
N ILE A 89 -8.85 4.99 9.06
CA ILE A 89 -8.84 6.16 8.18
C ILE A 89 -8.11 7.35 8.82
N PRO A 90 -8.38 7.72 10.09
CA PRO A 90 -7.64 8.78 10.74
C PRO A 90 -6.12 8.51 10.84
N LEU A 91 -5.73 7.28 11.15
CA LEU A 91 -4.32 6.89 11.21
C LEU A 91 -3.65 6.95 9.84
N GLU A 92 -4.29 6.46 8.79
CA GLU A 92 -3.78 6.53 7.43
C GLU A 92 -3.65 7.97 6.94
N ASN A 93 -4.66 8.80 7.16
CA ASN A 93 -4.63 10.20 6.76
C ASN A 93 -3.47 10.95 7.43
N ARG A 94 -3.29 10.74 8.72
CA ARG A 94 -2.17 11.31 9.46
C ARG A 94 -0.82 10.83 8.92
N TYR A 95 -0.71 9.55 8.65
CA TYR A 95 0.49 8.96 8.05
C TYR A 95 0.81 9.58 6.68
N PHE A 96 -0.18 9.67 5.79
CA PHE A 96 0.01 10.25 4.46
C PHE A 96 0.40 11.72 4.50
N GLU A 97 -0.18 12.48 5.41
CA GLU A 97 0.17 13.89 5.62
C GLU A 97 1.60 14.05 6.17
N GLU A 98 1.91 13.34 7.26
CA GLU A 98 3.22 13.43 7.92
C GLU A 98 4.37 12.93 7.03
N THR A 99 4.13 11.95 6.19
CA THR A 99 5.15 11.38 5.28
C THR A 99 5.18 12.03 3.90
N GLY A 100 4.24 12.92 3.59
CA GLY A 100 4.16 13.58 2.29
C GLY A 100 3.96 12.62 1.12
N THR A 101 3.10 11.61 1.28
CA THR A 101 2.91 10.55 0.29
C THR A 101 2.47 11.08 -1.08
N GLU A 102 1.47 11.95 -1.12
CA GLU A 102 1.01 12.55 -2.38
C GLU A 102 2.09 13.38 -3.06
N SER A 103 2.82 14.17 -2.28
CA SER A 103 3.91 15.01 -2.81
C SER A 103 5.06 14.19 -3.37
N ALA A 104 5.28 12.99 -2.85
CA ALA A 104 6.35 12.09 -3.31
C ALA A 104 5.95 11.25 -4.53
N ALA A 105 4.65 11.13 -4.83
CA ALA A 105 4.16 10.34 -5.95
C ALA A 105 4.54 10.98 -7.29
N ASP A 106 4.91 10.13 -8.26
CA ASP A 106 5.14 10.56 -9.65
C ASP A 106 3.81 10.82 -10.35
N MET A 107 2.74 10.13 -9.94
CA MET A 107 1.41 10.28 -10.49
C MET A 107 0.36 10.13 -9.39
N ILE A 108 -0.68 10.97 -9.45
CA ILE A 108 -1.87 10.84 -8.60
C ILE A 108 -3.05 10.49 -9.51
N VAL A 109 -3.72 9.38 -9.21
CA VAL A 109 -4.88 8.89 -9.97
C VAL A 109 -6.14 9.06 -9.12
N ASP A 110 -7.09 9.85 -9.60
CA ASP A 110 -8.40 9.98 -8.98
C ASP A 110 -9.25 8.75 -9.30
N THR A 111 -9.55 7.96 -8.28
CA THR A 111 -10.31 6.71 -8.41
C THR A 111 -11.82 6.91 -8.28
N ALA A 112 -12.28 8.14 -8.03
CA ALA A 112 -13.71 8.48 -7.93
C ALA A 112 -14.37 8.72 -9.28
N LEU A 113 -13.62 8.75 -10.38
CA LEU A 113 -14.17 8.88 -11.72
C LEU A 113 -15.07 7.68 -12.01
N PRO A 114 -16.28 7.90 -12.53
CA PRO A 114 -17.17 6.83 -12.90
C PRO A 114 -16.55 5.97 -14.00
N ASP A 115 -16.81 4.67 -13.97
CA ASP A 115 -16.37 3.69 -14.96
C ASP A 115 -16.99 3.92 -16.36
N ASN A 116 -17.27 5.16 -16.70
CA ASN A 116 -17.90 5.56 -17.93
C ASN A 116 -16.86 5.98 -18.95
N VAL A 117 -16.25 4.99 -19.45
CA VAL A 117 -15.63 5.16 -20.77
C VAL A 117 -15.76 3.91 -21.57
#